data_eb858f59f0b584426af41b19a835f2a6
#
_entry.id   eb858f59f0b584426af41b19a835f2a6
#
_cell.length_a   1.000
_cell.length_b   1.000
_cell.length_c   1.000
_cell.angle_alpha   90.00
_cell.angle_beta   90.00
_cell.angle_gamma   90.00
#
_symmetry.space_group_name_H-M   'P 1'
#
loop_
_entity.id
_entity.type
_entity.pdbx_description
1 polymer ?
#
loop_
_entity_poly.entity_id
_entity_poly.type
_entity_poly.pdbx_seq_one_letter_code
_entity_poly.pdbx_strand_id
1 'polypeptide(L)'
;MPQGDQVRNGKAFEYAIAKEYKKYISQEGRNVTLVENEAYKQAKDYYDSFSNVEQARFDKAAYETIDTMTKIEPGLLAQKNGKDIISICLQKDQEGENGDVRDVVFSRNSPRWEIGFSAKNNNDAVKHSRLSKTLDFGEKWLRVPCSETYWQEIAPLFEKLQSIRQNDSKALWTDMGERKQNEFYVPLLTAFKKELLRIDKASEGIPAKLISYLIGEYPFYKIIKDDTHNMVIVKAFNINGELNKTVNKVKSRYSIPAIKLPTRIVEFEYKKGSKDTLNMILDGGWEISFRIHNASSKVEASLKFDVRLLGNPPILFTQHLFQEI
;
A
#
# COMPACT_ATOMS: atom_id res chain seq x y z
N MET A 1 -1.74 0.14 19.18
CA MET A 1 -1.96 1.58 18.96
C MET A 1 -3.41 1.81 18.54
N PRO A 2 -4.10 2.84 19.01
CA PRO A 2 -5.41 3.23 18.51
C PRO A 2 -5.33 3.51 17.00
N GLN A 3 -6.41 3.29 16.27
CA GLN A 3 -6.45 3.41 14.81
C GLN A 3 -6.09 4.84 14.32
N GLY A 4 -6.37 5.87 15.11
CA GLY A 4 -5.98 7.26 14.83
C GLY A 4 -4.47 7.50 14.82
N ASP A 5 -3.73 6.79 15.67
CA ASP A 5 -2.27 6.97 15.77
C ASP A 5 -1.52 6.40 14.56
N GLN A 6 -2.03 5.35 13.92
CA GLN A 6 -1.40 4.79 12.71
C GLN A 6 -1.48 5.75 11.52
N VAL A 7 -2.65 6.37 11.31
CA VAL A 7 -2.85 7.37 10.24
C VAL A 7 -1.96 8.59 10.52
N ARG A 8 -1.97 9.08 11.73
CA ARG A 8 -1.17 10.24 12.16
C ARG A 8 0.33 10.01 11.93
N ASN A 9 0.85 8.84 12.35
CA ASN A 9 2.25 8.48 12.14
C ASN A 9 2.60 8.34 10.65
N GLY A 10 1.72 7.72 9.85
CA GLY A 10 1.91 7.60 8.40
C GLY A 10 2.04 8.96 7.73
N LYS A 11 1.08 9.85 7.96
CA LYS A 11 1.08 11.21 7.39
C LYS A 11 2.27 12.05 7.83
N ALA A 12 2.67 11.94 9.11
CA ALA A 12 3.87 12.64 9.61
C ALA A 12 5.15 12.16 8.88
N PHE A 13 5.24 10.86 8.60
CA PHE A 13 6.39 10.32 7.86
C PHE A 13 6.37 10.74 6.37
N GLU A 14 5.22 10.78 5.71
CA GLU A 14 5.07 11.35 4.36
C GLU A 14 5.58 12.79 4.29
N TYR A 15 5.19 13.63 5.27
CA TYR A 15 5.67 15.01 5.36
C TYR A 15 7.19 15.08 5.58
N ALA A 16 7.74 14.26 6.48
CA ALA A 16 9.19 14.23 6.73
C ALA A 16 9.99 13.86 5.47
N ILE A 17 9.51 12.89 4.68
CA ILE A 17 10.11 12.55 3.38
C ILE A 17 10.11 13.78 2.46
N ALA A 18 8.97 14.41 2.23
CA ALA A 18 8.89 15.57 1.34
C ALA A 18 9.79 16.73 1.80
N LYS A 19 9.84 16.99 3.12
CA LYS A 19 10.66 18.03 3.76
C LYS A 19 12.15 17.76 3.58
N GLU A 20 12.63 16.56 3.93
CA GLU A 20 14.06 16.24 3.89
C GLU A 20 14.58 16.14 2.44
N TYR A 21 13.79 15.60 1.51
CA TYR A 21 14.16 15.61 0.10
C TYR A 21 14.20 17.03 -0.48
N LYS A 22 13.23 17.89 -0.18
CA LYS A 22 13.28 19.31 -0.59
C LYS A 22 14.55 19.98 -0.10
N LYS A 23 14.86 19.80 1.21
CA LYS A 23 16.05 20.38 1.84
C LYS A 23 17.32 19.89 1.14
N TYR A 24 17.48 18.58 0.96
CA TYR A 24 18.67 17.98 0.33
C TYR A 24 18.83 18.45 -1.12
N ILE A 25 17.79 18.36 -1.96
CA ILE A 25 17.82 18.76 -3.37
C ILE A 25 18.17 20.25 -3.50
N SER A 26 17.67 21.10 -2.59
CA SER A 26 18.05 22.52 -2.56
C SER A 26 19.53 22.72 -2.17
N GLN A 27 20.05 21.96 -1.21
CA GLN A 27 21.46 22.00 -0.80
C GLN A 27 22.41 21.58 -1.92
N GLU A 28 21.97 20.64 -2.78
CA GLU A 28 22.67 20.25 -4.00
C GLU A 28 22.60 21.30 -5.13
N GLY A 29 22.06 22.50 -4.82
CA GLY A 29 21.94 23.58 -5.79
C GLY A 29 20.90 23.34 -6.89
N ARG A 30 19.92 22.47 -6.65
CA ARG A 30 18.86 22.15 -7.62
C ARG A 30 17.57 22.88 -7.31
N ASN A 31 16.83 23.25 -8.35
CA ASN A 31 15.54 23.89 -8.19
C ASN A 31 14.47 22.86 -7.80
N VAL A 32 13.86 23.06 -6.67
CA VAL A 32 12.79 22.19 -6.15
C VAL A 32 11.68 23.02 -5.54
N THR A 33 10.44 22.61 -5.78
CA THR A 33 9.24 23.19 -5.16
C THR A 33 8.45 22.12 -4.44
N LEU A 34 7.84 22.49 -3.33
CA LEU A 34 6.93 21.64 -2.57
C LEU A 34 5.51 22.19 -2.79
N VAL A 35 4.62 21.33 -3.27
CA VAL A 35 3.22 21.69 -3.53
C VAL A 35 2.44 21.71 -2.24
N GLU A 36 2.02 22.88 -1.79
CA GLU A 36 1.29 23.08 -0.53
C GLU A 36 -0.23 22.87 -0.73
N ASN A 37 -0.61 21.65 -1.16
CA ASN A 37 -2.00 21.25 -1.30
C ASN A 37 -2.62 20.85 0.07
N GLU A 38 -3.87 20.40 0.07
CA GLU A 38 -4.55 19.96 1.30
C GLU A 38 -3.88 18.76 1.97
N ALA A 39 -3.39 17.78 1.18
CA ALA A 39 -2.68 16.62 1.72
C ALA A 39 -1.38 17.03 2.41
N TYR A 40 -0.64 17.99 1.84
CA TYR A 40 0.53 18.58 2.48
C TYR A 40 0.19 19.26 3.81
N LYS A 41 -0.86 20.09 3.83
CA LYS A 41 -1.26 20.79 5.06
C LYS A 41 -1.63 19.81 6.16
N GLN A 42 -2.45 18.82 5.83
CA GLN A 42 -2.83 17.79 6.78
C GLN A 42 -1.63 16.98 7.30
N ALA A 43 -0.72 16.58 6.43
CA ALA A 43 0.48 15.83 6.81
C ALA A 43 1.41 16.66 7.70
N LYS A 44 1.54 17.97 7.39
CA LYS A 44 2.29 18.93 8.21
C LYS A 44 1.67 19.10 9.58
N ASP A 45 0.35 19.27 9.68
CA ASP A 45 -0.35 19.43 10.96
C ASP A 45 -0.15 18.20 11.85
N TYR A 46 -0.21 17.00 11.27
CA TYR A 46 0.11 15.80 12.01
C TYR A 46 1.56 15.75 12.46
N TYR A 47 2.51 16.07 11.58
CA TYR A 47 3.94 16.12 11.94
C TYR A 47 4.20 17.13 13.06
N ASP A 48 3.66 18.33 12.98
CA ASP A 48 3.82 19.41 13.99
C ASP A 48 3.18 19.03 15.34
N SER A 49 2.24 18.08 15.37
CA SER A 49 1.61 17.60 16.60
C SER A 49 2.47 16.60 17.39
N PHE A 50 3.58 16.14 16.82
CA PHE A 50 4.54 15.29 17.51
C PHE A 50 5.60 16.10 18.26
N SER A 51 6.20 15.47 19.28
CA SER A 51 7.34 16.06 19.99
C SER A 51 8.56 16.19 19.06
N ASN A 52 9.47 17.11 19.38
CA ASN A 52 10.71 17.29 18.61
C ASN A 52 11.52 15.98 18.48
N VAL A 53 11.48 15.12 19.49
CA VAL A 53 12.16 13.80 19.46
C VAL A 53 11.53 12.88 18.43
N GLU A 54 10.20 12.83 18.36
CA GLU A 54 9.48 12.02 17.39
C GLU A 54 9.64 12.56 15.97
N GLN A 55 9.56 13.87 15.80
CA GLN A 55 9.83 14.55 14.52
C GLN A 55 11.24 14.21 14.02
N ALA A 56 12.26 14.32 14.88
CA ALA A 56 13.64 13.95 14.53
C ALA A 56 13.78 12.50 14.09
N ARG A 57 12.99 11.57 14.65
CA ARG A 57 12.98 10.15 14.20
C ARG A 57 12.41 9.99 12.78
N PHE A 58 11.34 10.72 12.44
CA PHE A 58 10.81 10.72 11.09
C PHE A 58 11.79 11.34 10.10
N ASP A 59 12.40 12.48 10.48
CA ASP A 59 13.39 13.18 9.65
C ASP A 59 14.62 12.30 9.38
N LYS A 60 15.15 11.65 10.42
CA LYS A 60 16.28 10.73 10.30
C LYS A 60 15.94 9.58 9.35
N ALA A 61 14.78 8.94 9.53
CA ALA A 61 14.35 7.85 8.67
C ALA A 61 14.19 8.28 7.21
N ALA A 62 13.65 9.47 6.94
CA ALA A 62 13.56 10.03 5.61
C ALA A 62 14.95 10.33 5.01
N TYR A 63 15.83 10.95 5.78
CA TYR A 63 17.18 11.33 5.36
C TYR A 63 18.04 10.12 4.99
N GLU A 64 17.97 9.03 5.75
CA GLU A 64 18.73 7.79 5.49
C GLU A 64 18.44 7.19 4.09
N THR A 65 17.29 7.47 3.51
CA THR A 65 16.95 6.97 2.16
C THR A 65 17.60 7.77 1.04
N ILE A 66 18.03 9.01 1.29
CA ILE A 66 18.43 9.97 0.26
C ILE A 66 19.64 9.49 -0.53
N ASP A 67 20.69 9.00 0.14
CA ASP A 67 21.89 8.52 -0.53
C ASP A 67 21.58 7.35 -1.48
N THR A 68 20.81 6.38 -1.01
CA THR A 68 20.36 5.26 -1.85
C THR A 68 19.51 5.74 -3.01
N MET A 69 18.51 6.57 -2.75
CA MET A 69 17.56 7.02 -3.76
C MET A 69 18.22 7.89 -4.83
N THR A 70 19.18 8.73 -4.49
CA THR A 70 19.92 9.53 -5.47
C THR A 70 20.86 8.69 -6.35
N LYS A 71 21.31 7.53 -5.86
CA LYS A 71 22.09 6.56 -6.63
C LYS A 71 21.25 5.74 -7.60
N ILE A 72 20.02 5.41 -7.24
CA ILE A 72 19.12 4.60 -8.07
C ILE A 72 18.19 5.44 -8.93
N GLU A 73 17.87 6.67 -8.55
CA GLU A 73 17.03 7.60 -9.30
C GLU A 73 17.78 8.89 -9.62
N PRO A 74 18.59 8.88 -10.70
CA PRO A 74 19.35 10.06 -11.09
C PRO A 74 18.47 11.27 -11.41
N GLY A 75 17.20 11.04 -11.74
CA GLY A 75 16.20 12.07 -11.91
C GLY A 75 16.08 13.04 -10.75
N LEU A 76 16.36 12.62 -9.52
CA LEU A 76 16.31 13.49 -8.34
C LEU A 76 17.32 14.67 -8.41
N LEU A 77 18.48 14.48 -9.06
CA LEU A 77 19.54 15.50 -9.10
C LEU A 77 19.95 15.92 -10.51
N ALA A 78 19.51 15.23 -11.55
CA ALA A 78 19.93 15.41 -12.94
C ALA A 78 19.26 16.61 -13.62
N GLN A 79 19.39 17.82 -13.07
CA GLN A 79 18.90 19.04 -13.70
C GLN A 79 19.74 19.46 -14.90
N LYS A 80 19.06 19.93 -15.96
CA LYS A 80 19.70 20.38 -17.20
C LYS A 80 19.95 21.90 -17.20
N ASN A 81 19.04 22.66 -16.64
CA ASN A 81 19.13 24.14 -16.60
C ASN A 81 18.25 24.69 -15.46
N GLY A 82 18.33 26.01 -15.22
CA GLY A 82 17.58 26.67 -14.14
C GLY A 82 16.06 26.68 -14.28
N LYS A 83 15.51 26.26 -15.43
CA LYS A 83 14.07 26.14 -15.67
C LYS A 83 13.54 24.74 -15.37
N ASP A 84 14.42 23.78 -15.18
CA ASP A 84 14.06 22.40 -14.82
C ASP A 84 13.84 22.32 -13.31
N ILE A 85 12.59 22.29 -12.90
CA ILE A 85 12.17 22.30 -11.48
C ILE A 85 11.62 20.94 -11.11
N ILE A 86 12.08 20.39 -9.98
CA ILE A 86 11.47 19.23 -9.36
C ILE A 86 10.28 19.70 -8.53
N SER A 87 9.11 19.14 -8.77
CA SER A 87 7.92 19.31 -7.94
C SER A 87 7.78 18.11 -7.01
N ILE A 88 7.61 18.36 -5.72
CA ILE A 88 7.29 17.35 -4.70
C ILE A 88 5.85 17.57 -4.26
N CYS A 89 5.00 16.56 -4.43
CA CYS A 89 3.57 16.63 -4.12
C CYS A 89 3.15 15.46 -3.22
N LEU A 90 2.47 15.74 -2.12
CA LEU A 90 1.79 14.73 -1.32
C LEU A 90 0.43 14.43 -1.94
N GLN A 91 0.09 13.15 -2.05
CA GLN A 91 -1.17 12.71 -2.63
C GLN A 91 -2.27 12.55 -1.57
N LYS A 92 -3.53 12.71 -2.00
CA LYS A 92 -4.69 12.41 -1.17
C LYS A 92 -4.90 10.89 -1.08
N ASP A 93 -5.38 10.40 0.06
CA ASP A 93 -5.65 8.96 0.27
C ASP A 93 -6.63 8.37 -0.77
N GLN A 94 -7.51 9.20 -1.34
CA GLN A 94 -8.46 8.81 -2.38
C GLN A 94 -7.80 8.33 -3.68
N GLU A 95 -6.58 8.78 -4.00
CA GLU A 95 -5.86 8.31 -5.18
C GLU A 95 -5.53 6.81 -5.09
N GLY A 96 -5.35 6.29 -3.88
CA GLY A 96 -5.21 4.85 -3.64
C GLY A 96 -6.43 4.03 -4.08
N GLU A 97 -7.64 4.61 -4.09
CA GLU A 97 -8.84 3.96 -4.64
C GLU A 97 -8.76 3.83 -6.17
N ASN A 98 -8.08 4.75 -6.82
CA ASN A 98 -7.84 4.80 -8.25
C ASN A 98 -6.59 4.00 -8.70
N GLY A 99 -5.98 3.22 -7.80
CA GLY A 99 -4.81 2.39 -8.11
C GLY A 99 -3.46 3.09 -7.94
N ASP A 100 -3.42 4.36 -7.53
CA ASP A 100 -2.18 5.06 -7.21
C ASP A 100 -1.90 5.00 -5.70
N VAL A 101 -0.96 4.15 -5.30
CA VAL A 101 -0.57 3.91 -3.90
C VAL A 101 0.60 4.79 -3.44
N ARG A 102 1.00 5.73 -4.26
CA ARG A 102 2.11 6.64 -3.97
C ARG A 102 1.65 7.73 -3.03
N ASP A 103 2.33 7.92 -1.94
CA ASP A 103 2.00 8.94 -0.94
C ASP A 103 2.73 10.26 -1.23
N VAL A 104 3.98 10.19 -1.74
CA VAL A 104 4.82 11.36 -2.12
C VAL A 104 5.29 11.18 -3.55
N VAL A 105 4.97 12.13 -4.43
CA VAL A 105 5.33 12.09 -5.87
C VAL A 105 6.35 13.17 -6.18
N PHE A 106 7.41 12.78 -6.86
CA PHE A 106 8.43 13.66 -7.41
C PHE A 106 8.27 13.69 -8.91
N SER A 107 8.15 14.88 -9.49
CA SER A 107 7.92 15.03 -10.92
C SER A 107 8.72 16.17 -11.54
N ARG A 108 8.94 16.09 -12.86
CA ARG A 108 9.50 17.10 -13.72
C ARG A 108 8.76 17.16 -15.04
N ASN A 109 8.70 18.33 -15.61
CA ASN A 109 8.08 18.52 -16.92
C ASN A 109 9.07 18.48 -18.10
N SER A 110 10.35 18.83 -17.87
CA SER A 110 11.35 18.90 -18.95
C SER A 110 12.74 18.42 -18.49
N PRO A 111 13.15 17.18 -18.83
CA PRO A 111 12.33 16.16 -19.49
C PRO A 111 11.24 15.63 -18.56
N ARG A 112 10.20 15.08 -19.14
CA ARG A 112 9.14 14.43 -18.33
C ARG A 112 9.72 13.26 -17.57
N TRP A 113 9.59 13.31 -16.27
CA TRP A 113 10.04 12.28 -15.34
C TRP A 113 9.18 12.31 -14.08
N GLU A 114 8.86 11.16 -13.57
CA GLU A 114 8.06 11.02 -12.37
C GLU A 114 8.43 9.75 -11.62
N ILE A 115 8.55 9.84 -10.31
CA ILE A 115 8.60 8.69 -9.40
C ILE A 115 7.72 8.95 -8.20
N GLY A 116 7.31 7.88 -7.52
CA GLY A 116 6.52 7.99 -6.30
C GLY A 116 7.06 7.13 -5.19
N PHE A 117 6.84 7.59 -3.96
CA PHE A 117 7.14 6.86 -2.74
C PHE A 117 5.86 6.50 -2.01
N SER A 118 5.75 5.25 -1.58
CA SER A 118 4.73 4.81 -0.64
C SER A 118 5.37 4.67 0.74
N ALA A 119 5.01 5.57 1.65
CA ALA A 119 5.58 5.66 2.99
C ALA A 119 4.82 4.76 3.96
N LYS A 120 5.54 3.92 4.71
CA LYS A 120 4.95 3.04 5.71
C LYS A 120 5.71 3.16 7.03
N ASN A 121 4.94 3.23 8.13
CA ASN A 121 5.50 3.30 9.47
C ASN A 121 5.21 1.99 10.22
N ASN A 122 6.24 1.22 10.51
CA ASN A 122 6.18 -0.06 11.24
C ASN A 122 5.25 -1.13 10.63
N ASN A 123 4.96 -1.06 9.33
CA ASN A 123 4.16 -2.07 8.64
C ASN A 123 4.53 -2.19 7.15
N ASP A 124 4.30 -3.36 6.57
CA ASP A 124 4.49 -3.64 5.15
C ASP A 124 3.15 -4.01 4.47
N ALA A 125 2.05 -3.45 4.97
CA ALA A 125 0.73 -3.72 4.41
C ALA A 125 0.63 -3.19 2.97
N VAL A 126 -0.15 -3.90 2.17
CA VAL A 126 -0.64 -3.45 0.87
C VAL A 126 -2.04 -2.85 1.01
N LYS A 127 -2.74 -2.62 -0.07
CA LYS A 127 -4.06 -1.96 -0.05
C LYS A 127 -5.05 -2.71 0.85
N HIS A 128 -5.66 -1.98 1.79
CA HIS A 128 -6.76 -2.51 2.61
C HIS A 128 -8.07 -2.43 1.84
N SER A 129 -8.67 -3.58 1.61
CA SER A 129 -9.95 -3.70 0.93
C SER A 129 -11.07 -4.02 1.91
N ARG A 130 -12.32 -3.90 1.47
CA ARG A 130 -13.49 -4.27 2.26
C ARG A 130 -14.34 -5.30 1.51
N LEU A 131 -15.09 -6.10 2.27
CA LEU A 131 -16.21 -6.88 1.79
C LEU A 131 -17.52 -6.31 2.37
N SER A 132 -18.52 -6.19 1.53
CA SER A 132 -19.88 -5.77 1.91
C SER A 132 -20.88 -6.30 0.88
N LYS A 133 -22.17 -6.18 1.19
CA LYS A 133 -23.22 -6.59 0.26
C LYS A 133 -23.34 -5.73 -1.01
N THR A 134 -22.63 -4.62 -1.07
CA THR A 134 -22.69 -3.66 -2.19
C THR A 134 -21.38 -3.49 -2.94
N LEU A 135 -20.28 -4.04 -2.42
CA LEU A 135 -18.97 -3.92 -3.04
C LEU A 135 -18.69 -5.16 -3.88
N ASP A 136 -18.72 -5.00 -5.20
CA ASP A 136 -18.29 -6.03 -6.13
C ASP A 136 -16.76 -6.05 -6.20
N PHE A 137 -16.14 -7.01 -5.49
CA PHE A 137 -14.69 -7.14 -5.51
C PHE A 137 -14.19 -7.63 -6.86
N GLY A 138 -14.95 -8.46 -7.54
CA GLY A 138 -14.59 -8.98 -8.85
C GLY A 138 -14.49 -7.84 -9.87
N GLU A 139 -15.50 -6.98 -9.94
CA GLU A 139 -15.47 -5.81 -10.81
C GLU A 139 -14.37 -4.82 -10.40
N LYS A 140 -14.29 -4.49 -9.10
CA LYS A 140 -13.36 -3.46 -8.60
C LYS A 140 -11.89 -3.89 -8.65
N TRP A 141 -11.58 -5.16 -8.37
CA TRP A 141 -10.19 -5.63 -8.27
C TRP A 141 -9.71 -6.32 -9.54
N LEU A 142 -10.63 -7.02 -10.22
CA LEU A 142 -10.30 -7.93 -11.31
C LEU A 142 -10.88 -7.47 -12.65
N ARG A 143 -11.76 -6.45 -12.65
CA ARG A 143 -12.52 -5.98 -13.83
C ARG A 143 -13.38 -7.09 -14.43
N VAL A 144 -13.93 -7.94 -13.58
CA VAL A 144 -14.86 -9.02 -13.92
C VAL A 144 -15.89 -9.09 -12.80
N PRO A 145 -17.18 -8.89 -13.05
CA PRO A 145 -18.18 -8.86 -12.01
C PRO A 145 -18.33 -10.22 -11.31
N CYS A 146 -18.65 -10.17 -10.02
CA CYS A 146 -18.98 -11.34 -9.24
C CYS A 146 -20.27 -12.00 -9.74
N SER A 147 -20.34 -13.32 -9.60
CA SER A 147 -21.52 -14.11 -9.98
C SER A 147 -22.70 -13.87 -9.07
N GLU A 148 -23.90 -14.15 -9.59
CA GLU A 148 -25.12 -14.13 -8.77
C GLU A 148 -25.05 -15.12 -7.60
N THR A 149 -24.43 -16.28 -7.80
CA THR A 149 -24.20 -17.25 -6.73
C THR A 149 -23.39 -16.69 -5.58
N TYR A 150 -22.36 -15.92 -5.86
CA TYR A 150 -21.58 -15.23 -4.82
C TYR A 150 -22.46 -14.28 -4.01
N TRP A 151 -23.29 -13.47 -4.69
CA TRP A 151 -24.20 -12.54 -4.01
C TRP A 151 -25.23 -13.25 -3.16
N GLN A 152 -25.80 -14.36 -3.66
CA GLN A 152 -26.75 -15.19 -2.89
C GLN A 152 -26.10 -15.81 -1.63
N GLU A 153 -24.80 -16.17 -1.69
CA GLU A 153 -24.06 -16.71 -0.56
C GLU A 153 -23.77 -15.62 0.51
N ILE A 154 -23.41 -14.38 0.10
CA ILE A 154 -22.95 -13.36 1.06
C ILE A 154 -24.04 -12.40 1.55
N ALA A 155 -25.08 -12.11 0.77
CA ALA A 155 -26.10 -11.13 1.12
C ALA A 155 -26.78 -11.44 2.46
N PRO A 156 -27.20 -12.70 2.75
CA PRO A 156 -27.83 -13.03 4.04
C PRO A 156 -26.90 -12.79 5.24
N LEU A 157 -25.58 -12.94 5.05
CA LEU A 157 -24.61 -12.74 6.12
C LEU A 157 -24.51 -11.26 6.50
N PHE A 158 -24.45 -10.38 5.50
CA PHE A 158 -24.40 -8.94 5.73
C PHE A 158 -25.75 -8.39 6.21
N GLU A 159 -26.88 -8.95 5.78
CA GLU A 159 -28.21 -8.60 6.28
C GLU A 159 -28.34 -8.96 7.76
N LYS A 160 -27.82 -10.12 8.17
CA LYS A 160 -27.78 -10.51 9.58
C LYS A 160 -26.93 -9.54 10.40
N LEU A 161 -25.74 -9.11 9.91
CA LEU A 161 -24.93 -8.09 10.56
C LEU A 161 -25.65 -6.76 10.66
N GLN A 162 -26.36 -6.35 9.61
CA GLN A 162 -27.14 -5.13 9.59
C GLN A 162 -28.30 -5.18 10.61
N SER A 163 -29.01 -6.30 10.70
CA SER A 163 -30.09 -6.51 11.68
C SER A 163 -29.59 -6.45 13.12
N ILE A 164 -28.44 -7.07 13.41
CA ILE A 164 -27.80 -6.98 14.74
C ILE A 164 -27.54 -5.52 15.10
N ARG A 165 -26.96 -4.73 14.19
CA ARG A 165 -26.65 -3.32 14.39
C ARG A 165 -27.91 -2.46 14.54
N GLN A 166 -28.99 -2.78 13.82
CA GLN A 166 -30.25 -2.06 13.90
C GLN A 166 -30.97 -2.33 15.24
N ASN A 167 -30.91 -3.57 15.72
CA ASN A 167 -31.52 -3.96 16.99
C ASN A 167 -30.74 -3.45 18.20
N ASP A 168 -29.41 -3.39 18.09
CA ASP A 168 -28.48 -2.82 19.09
C ASP A 168 -27.34 -2.08 18.43
N SER A 169 -27.41 -0.74 18.39
CA SER A 169 -26.37 0.13 17.84
C SER A 169 -25.06 0.10 18.63
N LYS A 170 -25.04 -0.51 19.83
CA LYS A 170 -23.86 -0.69 20.67
C LYS A 170 -23.31 -2.10 20.64
N ALA A 171 -23.94 -3.04 19.89
CA ALA A 171 -23.49 -4.42 19.77
C ALA A 171 -21.98 -4.52 19.46
N LEU A 172 -21.25 -5.32 20.24
CA LEU A 172 -19.81 -5.49 20.09
C LEU A 172 -19.48 -6.84 19.46
N TRP A 173 -18.42 -6.87 18.66
CA TRP A 173 -17.91 -8.12 18.11
C TRP A 173 -17.40 -9.10 19.16
N THR A 174 -16.94 -8.61 20.31
CA THR A 174 -16.52 -9.43 21.45
C THR A 174 -17.67 -10.27 22.03
N ASP A 175 -18.89 -9.75 22.00
CA ASP A 175 -20.07 -10.41 22.57
C ASP A 175 -20.52 -11.60 21.72
N MET A 176 -20.06 -11.70 20.48
CA MET A 176 -20.37 -12.82 19.60
C MET A 176 -19.53 -14.08 19.87
N GLY A 177 -18.38 -13.95 20.54
CA GLY A 177 -17.47 -15.07 20.79
C GLY A 177 -17.14 -15.85 19.49
N GLU A 178 -17.29 -17.18 19.54
CA GLU A 178 -17.03 -18.06 18.37
C GLU A 178 -18.04 -17.88 17.21
N ARG A 179 -19.22 -17.32 17.48
CA ARG A 179 -20.22 -17.03 16.44
C ARG A 179 -19.67 -16.10 15.38
N LYS A 180 -18.83 -15.13 15.76
CA LYS A 180 -18.14 -14.23 14.85
C LYS A 180 -17.41 -14.99 13.74
N GLN A 181 -16.65 -16.01 14.10
CA GLN A 181 -15.90 -16.81 13.12
C GLN A 181 -16.82 -17.76 12.35
N ASN A 182 -17.64 -18.53 13.04
CA ASN A 182 -18.41 -19.61 12.43
C ASN A 182 -19.57 -19.10 11.57
N GLU A 183 -20.23 -17.99 11.96
CA GLU A 183 -21.40 -17.47 11.26
C GLU A 183 -21.05 -16.39 10.21
N PHE A 184 -19.90 -15.75 10.30
CA PHE A 184 -19.56 -14.64 9.39
C PHE A 184 -18.21 -14.83 8.69
N TYR A 185 -17.10 -15.00 9.42
CA TYR A 185 -15.77 -14.96 8.81
C TYR A 185 -15.51 -16.13 7.89
N VAL A 186 -15.74 -17.35 8.36
CA VAL A 186 -15.54 -18.57 7.56
C VAL A 186 -16.46 -18.61 6.33
N PRO A 187 -17.78 -18.36 6.45
CA PRO A 187 -18.65 -18.33 5.26
C PRO A 187 -18.23 -17.26 4.24
N LEU A 188 -17.92 -16.04 4.68
CA LEU A 188 -17.49 -14.95 3.78
C LEU A 188 -16.17 -15.25 3.08
N LEU A 189 -15.17 -15.77 3.79
CA LEU A 189 -13.90 -16.16 3.21
C LEU A 189 -14.05 -17.34 2.24
N THR A 190 -14.93 -18.28 2.57
CA THR A 190 -15.21 -19.43 1.68
C THR A 190 -15.86 -18.97 0.38
N ALA A 191 -16.87 -18.07 0.48
CA ALA A 191 -17.50 -17.49 -0.70
C ALA A 191 -16.52 -16.68 -1.54
N PHE A 192 -15.70 -15.83 -0.90
CA PHE A 192 -14.63 -15.07 -1.57
C PHE A 192 -13.64 -15.99 -2.31
N LYS A 193 -13.14 -17.04 -1.64
CA LYS A 193 -12.21 -18.02 -2.25
C LYS A 193 -12.83 -18.69 -3.46
N LYS A 194 -14.05 -19.21 -3.34
CA LYS A 194 -14.77 -19.88 -4.44
C LYS A 194 -14.93 -18.95 -5.63
N GLU A 195 -15.39 -17.73 -5.38
CA GLU A 195 -15.66 -16.77 -6.43
C GLU A 195 -14.40 -16.31 -7.14
N LEU A 196 -13.31 -16.03 -6.40
CA LEU A 196 -12.04 -15.65 -7.01
C LEU A 196 -11.50 -16.77 -7.91
N LEU A 197 -11.55 -18.02 -7.45
CA LEU A 197 -11.13 -19.19 -8.26
C LEU A 197 -12.06 -19.41 -9.46
N ARG A 198 -13.35 -19.13 -9.36
CA ARG A 198 -14.29 -19.17 -10.48
C ARG A 198 -13.91 -18.13 -11.54
N ILE A 199 -13.66 -16.90 -11.12
CA ILE A 199 -13.25 -15.80 -12.02
C ILE A 199 -11.93 -16.13 -12.69
N ASP A 200 -10.95 -16.66 -11.96
CA ASP A 200 -9.64 -17.05 -12.51
C ASP A 200 -9.75 -18.12 -13.59
N LYS A 201 -10.64 -19.10 -13.42
CA LYS A 201 -10.92 -20.14 -14.43
C LYS A 201 -11.65 -19.61 -15.67
N ALA A 202 -12.45 -18.57 -15.52
CA ALA A 202 -13.28 -18.02 -16.59
C ALA A 202 -12.64 -16.87 -17.37
N SER A 203 -11.55 -16.28 -16.86
CA SER A 203 -10.95 -15.06 -17.42
C SER A 203 -9.44 -15.08 -17.32
N GLU A 204 -8.76 -14.59 -18.34
CA GLU A 204 -7.30 -14.54 -18.37
C GLU A 204 -6.74 -13.36 -17.54
N GLY A 205 -5.53 -13.53 -17.03
CA GLY A 205 -4.74 -12.48 -16.39
C GLY A 205 -5.23 -12.07 -15.00
N ILE A 206 -6.09 -12.84 -14.36
CA ILE A 206 -6.66 -12.54 -13.04
C ILE A 206 -5.58 -12.41 -11.96
N PRO A 207 -4.55 -13.28 -11.86
CA PRO A 207 -3.48 -13.12 -10.90
C PRO A 207 -2.74 -11.77 -11.03
N ALA A 208 -2.44 -11.37 -12.26
CA ALA A 208 -1.79 -10.08 -12.54
C ALA A 208 -2.68 -8.90 -12.14
N LYS A 209 -3.98 -8.94 -12.47
CA LYS A 209 -4.94 -7.88 -12.09
C LYS A 209 -5.06 -7.77 -10.57
N LEU A 210 -5.15 -8.91 -9.87
CA LEU A 210 -5.21 -8.95 -8.41
C LEU A 210 -3.98 -8.30 -7.77
N ILE A 211 -2.78 -8.68 -8.22
CA ILE A 211 -1.54 -8.07 -7.71
C ILE A 211 -1.52 -6.58 -8.01
N SER A 212 -1.79 -6.17 -9.26
CA SER A 212 -1.83 -4.73 -9.61
C SER A 212 -2.82 -3.94 -8.76
N TYR A 213 -3.99 -4.50 -8.47
CA TYR A 213 -4.94 -3.85 -7.58
C TYR A 213 -4.41 -3.68 -6.15
N LEU A 214 -3.72 -4.70 -5.62
CA LEU A 214 -3.24 -4.72 -4.23
C LEU A 214 -2.00 -3.88 -4.00
N ILE A 215 -1.04 -3.89 -4.93
CA ILE A 215 0.22 -3.16 -4.79
C ILE A 215 0.23 -1.80 -5.50
N GLY A 216 -0.77 -1.53 -6.37
CA GLY A 216 -0.86 -0.32 -7.20
C GLY A 216 -0.53 -0.58 -8.66
N GLU A 217 -1.07 0.28 -9.54
CA GLU A 217 -0.89 0.20 -10.99
C GLU A 217 0.36 0.97 -11.47
N TYR A 218 0.82 1.93 -10.68
CA TYR A 218 2.00 2.76 -10.98
C TYR A 218 3.26 2.16 -10.35
N PRO A 219 4.41 2.28 -10.99
CA PRO A 219 5.70 1.91 -10.37
C PRO A 219 6.05 2.91 -9.25
N PHE A 220 6.58 2.38 -8.15
CA PHE A 220 6.90 3.18 -6.97
C PHE A 220 8.00 2.55 -6.12
N TYR A 221 8.57 3.36 -5.23
CA TYR A 221 9.42 2.89 -4.15
C TYR A 221 8.63 2.84 -2.85
N LYS A 222 8.63 1.70 -2.17
CA LYS A 222 8.06 1.55 -0.85
C LYS A 222 9.13 1.82 0.18
N ILE A 223 8.90 2.80 1.03
CA ILE A 223 9.81 3.21 2.10
C ILE A 223 9.16 2.85 3.43
N ILE A 224 9.76 1.91 4.14
CA ILE A 224 9.23 1.40 5.40
C ILE A 224 10.18 1.80 6.53
N LYS A 225 9.72 2.67 7.43
CA LYS A 225 10.39 2.95 8.69
C LYS A 225 10.08 1.82 9.66
N ASP A 226 11.11 1.10 10.11
CA ASP A 226 11.01 -0.01 11.06
C ASP A 226 11.73 0.34 12.37
N ASP A 227 10.94 0.79 13.35
CA ASP A 227 11.45 1.15 14.66
C ASP A 227 11.90 -0.06 15.48
N THR A 228 11.34 -1.25 15.18
CA THR A 228 11.68 -2.48 15.90
C THR A 228 13.14 -2.89 15.64
N HIS A 229 13.58 -2.71 14.39
CA HIS A 229 14.93 -3.08 13.97
C HIS A 229 15.84 -1.88 13.74
N ASN A 230 15.40 -0.68 14.09
CA ASN A 230 16.12 0.58 13.90
C ASN A 230 16.67 0.74 12.47
N MET A 231 15.82 0.53 11.48
CA MET A 231 16.21 0.60 10.07
C MET A 231 15.11 1.20 9.19
N VAL A 232 15.51 1.55 7.97
CA VAL A 232 14.57 1.87 6.89
C VAL A 232 14.76 0.86 5.77
N ILE A 233 13.64 0.33 5.26
CA ILE A 233 13.64 -0.61 4.16
C ILE A 233 13.14 0.10 2.90
N VAL A 234 13.90 0.01 1.83
CA VAL A 234 13.52 0.50 0.50
C VAL A 234 13.26 -0.68 -0.41
N LYS A 235 12.04 -0.77 -0.96
CA LYS A 235 11.65 -1.79 -1.96
C LYS A 235 11.25 -1.09 -3.25
N ALA A 236 11.70 -1.57 -4.41
CA ALA A 236 11.36 -0.99 -5.70
C ALA A 236 10.32 -1.83 -6.44
N PHE A 237 9.09 -1.35 -6.54
CA PHE A 237 8.02 -1.96 -7.31
C PHE A 237 8.03 -1.43 -8.76
N ASN A 238 9.01 -1.89 -9.54
CA ASN A 238 9.22 -1.47 -10.93
C ASN A 238 8.36 -2.31 -11.91
N ILE A 239 7.03 -2.24 -11.77
CA ILE A 239 6.07 -3.11 -12.47
C ILE A 239 6.20 -2.95 -14.00
N ASN A 240 6.23 -1.73 -14.51
CA ASN A 240 6.28 -1.44 -15.94
C ASN A 240 7.70 -1.12 -16.46
N GLY A 241 8.73 -1.27 -15.61
CA GLY A 241 10.08 -0.91 -15.97
C GLY A 241 10.32 0.61 -16.10
N GLU A 242 9.47 1.44 -15.49
CA GLU A 242 9.53 2.90 -15.58
C GLU A 242 10.44 3.56 -14.52
N LEU A 243 10.79 2.84 -13.46
CA LEU A 243 11.76 3.31 -12.47
C LEU A 243 13.19 3.19 -12.99
N ASN A 244 14.11 3.92 -12.36
CA ASN A 244 15.55 3.79 -12.60
C ASN A 244 15.98 4.21 -14.02
N LYS A 245 15.23 5.13 -14.64
CA LYS A 245 15.52 5.58 -16.02
C LYS A 245 16.67 6.60 -16.06
N THR A 246 17.40 6.58 -17.16
CA THR A 246 18.36 7.63 -17.47
C THR A 246 17.66 8.97 -17.66
N VAL A 247 18.10 10.00 -16.95
CA VAL A 247 17.55 11.37 -17.05
C VAL A 247 18.68 12.33 -17.38
N ASN A 248 18.51 13.17 -18.40
CA ASN A 248 19.51 14.15 -18.85
C ASN A 248 20.92 13.55 -19.05
N LYS A 249 21.02 12.33 -19.63
CA LYS A 249 22.25 11.55 -19.81
C LYS A 249 22.90 11.04 -18.51
N VAL A 250 22.34 11.30 -17.35
CA VAL A 250 22.78 10.72 -16.09
C VAL A 250 22.16 9.36 -15.93
N LYS A 251 22.99 8.34 -15.77
CA LYS A 251 22.57 6.95 -15.54
C LYS A 251 22.56 6.63 -14.06
N SER A 252 21.67 5.74 -13.67
CA SER A 252 21.70 5.15 -12.34
C SER A 252 23.01 4.37 -12.10
N ARG A 253 23.43 4.31 -10.83
CA ARG A 253 24.59 3.48 -10.41
C ARG A 253 24.22 2.00 -10.26
N TYR A 254 22.95 1.70 -10.01
CA TYR A 254 22.44 0.34 -9.83
C TYR A 254 21.28 0.10 -10.78
N SER A 255 21.15 -1.12 -11.27
CA SER A 255 20.00 -1.52 -12.10
C SER A 255 18.85 -2.01 -11.22
N ILE A 256 17.66 -1.50 -11.46
CA ILE A 256 16.42 -1.97 -10.85
C ILE A 256 15.63 -2.76 -11.90
N PRO A 257 15.58 -4.10 -11.81
CA PRO A 257 14.89 -4.89 -12.81
C PRO A 257 13.37 -4.64 -12.77
N ALA A 258 12.72 -4.78 -13.93
CA ALA A 258 11.26 -4.78 -13.98
C ALA A 258 10.71 -6.04 -13.30
N ILE A 259 9.68 -5.88 -12.50
CA ILE A 259 9.00 -6.99 -11.82
C ILE A 259 7.97 -7.60 -12.79
N LYS A 260 7.96 -8.92 -12.88
CA LYS A 260 6.91 -9.66 -13.59
C LYS A 260 5.73 -9.92 -12.67
N LEU A 261 4.54 -9.58 -13.15
CA LEU A 261 3.31 -9.95 -12.48
C LEU A 261 3.04 -11.45 -12.61
N PRO A 262 2.34 -12.07 -11.67
CA PRO A 262 2.05 -13.49 -11.71
C PRO A 262 1.05 -13.82 -12.82
N THR A 263 1.12 -15.04 -13.32
CA THR A 263 0.24 -15.54 -14.40
C THR A 263 -0.74 -16.60 -13.94
N ARG A 264 -0.48 -17.23 -12.78
CA ARG A 264 -1.34 -18.30 -12.25
C ARG A 264 -1.36 -18.35 -10.74
N ILE A 265 -2.49 -18.80 -10.19
CA ILE A 265 -2.62 -19.20 -8.80
C ILE A 265 -2.05 -20.61 -8.65
N VAL A 266 -1.08 -20.81 -7.77
CA VAL A 266 -0.49 -22.11 -7.45
C VAL A 266 -1.27 -22.79 -6.34
N GLU A 267 -1.59 -22.04 -5.29
CA GLU A 267 -2.35 -22.52 -4.14
C GLU A 267 -3.18 -21.37 -3.55
N PHE A 268 -4.40 -21.67 -3.08
CA PHE A 268 -5.23 -20.70 -2.37
C PHE A 268 -6.02 -21.43 -1.28
N GLU A 269 -5.49 -21.44 -0.06
CA GLU A 269 -6.03 -22.25 1.04
C GLU A 269 -6.09 -21.45 2.36
N TYR A 270 -6.85 -21.98 3.32
CA TYR A 270 -6.80 -21.45 4.68
C TYR A 270 -5.41 -21.61 5.27
N LYS A 271 -4.91 -20.54 5.90
CA LYS A 271 -3.69 -20.60 6.68
C LYS A 271 -3.84 -21.66 7.77
N LYS A 272 -2.87 -22.58 7.87
CA LYS A 272 -2.88 -23.65 8.87
C LYS A 272 -3.15 -23.11 10.28
N GLY A 273 -4.19 -23.65 10.93
CA GLY A 273 -4.61 -23.25 12.28
C GLY A 273 -5.38 -21.92 12.36
N SER A 274 -5.74 -21.30 11.24
CA SER A 274 -6.54 -20.08 11.20
C SER A 274 -7.91 -20.32 10.55
N LYS A 275 -8.95 -19.65 11.09
CA LYS A 275 -10.30 -19.62 10.52
C LYS A 275 -10.63 -18.26 9.88
N ASP A 276 -9.74 -17.28 9.98
CA ASP A 276 -9.95 -15.91 9.50
C ASP A 276 -8.95 -15.46 8.45
N THR A 277 -8.06 -16.34 8.00
CA THR A 277 -6.97 -16.01 7.09
C THR A 277 -6.84 -17.03 5.98
N LEU A 278 -6.84 -16.56 4.73
CA LEU A 278 -6.47 -17.32 3.53
C LEU A 278 -5.07 -16.94 3.10
N ASN A 279 -4.26 -17.91 2.70
CA ASN A 279 -2.99 -17.70 2.02
C ASN A 279 -3.12 -18.08 0.55
N MET A 280 -2.56 -17.23 -0.31
CA MET A 280 -2.49 -17.44 -1.75
C MET A 280 -1.04 -17.46 -2.18
N ILE A 281 -0.61 -18.53 -2.81
CA ILE A 281 0.69 -18.67 -3.47
C ILE A 281 0.46 -18.51 -4.98
N LEU A 282 1.23 -17.63 -5.58
CA LEU A 282 1.21 -17.35 -7.01
C LEU A 282 2.58 -17.71 -7.61
N ASP A 283 2.64 -17.89 -8.92
CA ASP A 283 3.94 -18.07 -9.58
C ASP A 283 4.82 -16.81 -9.47
N GLY A 284 6.11 -16.94 -9.81
CA GLY A 284 7.06 -15.84 -9.74
C GLY A 284 7.46 -15.40 -8.34
N GLY A 285 7.09 -16.15 -7.28
CA GLY A 285 7.47 -15.89 -5.89
C GLY A 285 6.52 -14.94 -5.14
N TRP A 286 5.35 -14.67 -5.69
CA TRP A 286 4.33 -13.90 -5.00
C TRP A 286 3.56 -14.76 -3.98
N GLU A 287 3.44 -14.25 -2.76
CA GLU A 287 2.61 -14.86 -1.72
C GLU A 287 1.83 -13.78 -0.97
N ILE A 288 0.53 -13.99 -0.79
CA ILE A 288 -0.37 -13.02 -0.18
C ILE A 288 -1.22 -13.68 0.89
N SER A 289 -1.43 -13.01 2.01
CA SER A 289 -2.45 -13.38 2.98
C SER A 289 -3.63 -12.41 2.94
N PHE A 290 -4.83 -12.97 3.05
CA PHE A 290 -6.09 -12.24 3.19
C PHE A 290 -6.68 -12.57 4.56
N ARG A 291 -6.54 -11.65 5.50
CA ARG A 291 -7.13 -11.80 6.83
C ARG A 291 -8.38 -10.95 6.92
N ILE A 292 -9.52 -11.58 7.18
CA ILE A 292 -10.75 -10.85 7.44
C ILE A 292 -10.80 -10.38 8.90
N HIS A 293 -11.19 -9.14 9.11
CA HIS A 293 -11.37 -8.60 10.44
C HIS A 293 -12.39 -7.45 10.49
N ASN A 294 -12.86 -7.12 11.68
CA ASN A 294 -13.71 -5.98 11.92
C ASN A 294 -12.93 -4.66 11.89
N ALA A 295 -13.55 -3.60 11.37
CA ALA A 295 -12.92 -2.28 11.29
C ALA A 295 -13.00 -1.52 12.61
N SER A 296 -13.99 -1.81 13.44
CA SER A 296 -14.20 -1.22 14.77
C SER A 296 -14.56 -2.30 15.79
N SER A 297 -14.64 -1.95 17.08
CA SER A 297 -15.15 -2.85 18.12
C SER A 297 -16.64 -3.13 17.98
N LYS A 298 -17.40 -2.20 17.38
CA LYS A 298 -18.83 -2.34 17.13
C LYS A 298 -19.11 -3.18 15.90
N VAL A 299 -20.24 -3.88 15.89
CA VAL A 299 -20.70 -4.65 14.74
C VAL A 299 -21.03 -3.71 13.58
N GLU A 300 -20.51 -4.03 12.40
CA GLU A 300 -20.72 -3.28 11.16
C GLU A 300 -21.12 -4.22 10.02
N ALA A 301 -21.93 -3.72 9.08
CA ALA A 301 -22.34 -4.45 7.88
C ALA A 301 -21.27 -4.42 6.78
N SER A 302 -20.01 -4.29 7.15
CA SER A 302 -18.85 -4.42 6.28
C SER A 302 -17.64 -4.92 7.06
N LEU A 303 -16.78 -5.69 6.43
CA LEU A 303 -15.58 -6.24 7.03
C LEU A 303 -14.36 -5.81 6.24
N LYS A 304 -13.23 -5.63 6.93
CA LYS A 304 -11.95 -5.32 6.29
C LYS A 304 -11.17 -6.58 5.95
N PHE A 305 -10.41 -6.51 4.85
CA PHE A 305 -9.27 -7.38 4.64
C PHE A 305 -7.98 -6.66 5.06
N ASP A 306 -7.23 -7.28 5.96
CA ASP A 306 -5.81 -6.99 6.17
C ASP A 306 -5.05 -7.86 5.17
N VAL A 307 -4.63 -7.25 4.07
CA VAL A 307 -3.91 -7.95 3.01
C VAL A 307 -2.43 -7.69 3.18
N ARG A 308 -1.64 -8.76 3.23
CA ARG A 308 -0.19 -8.69 3.39
C ARG A 308 0.51 -9.44 2.29
N LEU A 309 1.57 -8.85 1.77
CA LEU A 309 2.49 -9.50 0.88
C LEU A 309 3.49 -10.29 1.73
N LEU A 310 3.36 -11.62 1.75
CA LEU A 310 4.22 -12.52 2.52
C LEU A 310 5.48 -12.90 1.75
N GLY A 311 5.35 -13.14 0.44
CA GLY A 311 6.43 -13.45 -0.48
C GLY A 311 6.54 -12.40 -1.58
N ASN A 312 7.77 -12.08 -1.97
CA ASN A 312 8.08 -11.15 -3.04
C ASN A 312 8.86 -11.88 -4.15
N PRO A 313 8.72 -11.44 -5.42
CA PRO A 313 9.60 -11.96 -6.47
C PRO A 313 11.08 -11.85 -6.08
N PRO A 314 11.91 -12.87 -6.36
CA PRO A 314 13.33 -12.84 -6.00
C PRO A 314 14.11 -11.67 -6.60
N ILE A 315 13.61 -11.09 -7.70
CA ILE A 315 14.20 -9.92 -8.37
C ILE A 315 13.73 -8.59 -7.79
N LEU A 316 12.84 -8.58 -6.79
CA LEU A 316 12.41 -7.34 -6.14
C LEU A 316 13.62 -6.70 -5.45
N PHE A 317 14.04 -5.53 -5.94
CA PHE A 317 15.09 -4.77 -5.27
C PHE A 317 14.64 -4.41 -3.86
N THR A 318 15.44 -4.81 -2.88
CA THR A 318 15.21 -4.50 -1.48
C THR A 318 16.54 -4.11 -0.84
N GLN A 319 16.56 -2.96 -0.16
CA GLN A 319 17.72 -2.50 0.59
C GLN A 319 17.32 -2.18 2.02
N HIS A 320 18.11 -2.65 2.97
CA HIS A 320 17.98 -2.36 4.38
C HIS A 320 19.03 -1.32 4.76
N LEU A 321 18.58 -0.19 5.30
CA LEU A 321 19.40 0.93 5.72
C LEU A 321 19.33 1.00 7.24
N PHE A 322 20.40 0.58 7.90
CA PHE A 322 20.49 0.61 9.35
C PHE A 322 20.78 2.03 9.81
N GLN A 323 20.03 2.51 10.77
CA GLN A 323 20.24 3.82 11.36
C GLN A 323 21.35 3.70 12.42
N GLU A 324 22.39 4.50 12.29
CA GLU A 324 23.39 4.63 13.35
C GLU A 324 22.72 5.15 14.62
N ILE A 325 23.08 4.54 15.76
CA ILE A 325 22.52 4.84 17.09
C ILE A 325 23.03 6.19 17.59
#